data_a2da55b5becd6da35994fd9f910b999a
#
_entry.id   a2da55b5becd6da35994fd9f910b999a
#
_cell.length_a   1.000
_cell.length_b   1.000
_cell.length_c   1.000
_cell.angle_alpha   90.00
_cell.angle_beta   90.00
_cell.angle_gamma   90.00
#
_symmetry.space_group_name_H-M   'P 1'
#
loop_
_entity.id
_entity.type
_entity.pdbx_description
1 polymer ?
#
loop_
_entity_poly.entity_id
_entity_poly.type
_entity_poly.pdbx_seq_one_letter_code
_entity_poly.pdbx_strand_id
1 'polypeptide(L)'
;MPNNKELKNKYDAIIVGSGGTGLTAALQARELGLNVVILEKNGKTGGNTSRASSGMNASESLVQLDEGIIDNNRDFYEETLKGGGLLNDRAMLKYFVNHSAIAISWLMKYGVRLTDLTITGGMSVKRAHRPGSMEPVGFYLTSRLTNQVKKAGVDIFTGAKVTKLLQDKNGNVNGVEVETDKGVKTIKAKAVLLATGGFGASKEIIKKYRPDLVDYKTTNQPGATGDGIKLAKEIGAQLMQMNFIQVHPTADTDNPHVYLIGEGLRGEGAILVNKAGKRFVNELNTRKIVSSAITGLNEDGAYLVFDSGVRAHFAAVEFYDHIGLVKEGSTLADLAKEIDVDPENLAATVDEWNKAVENHKDKEFGRTTGMDRELNRGPYYAIHIHPAIHYTMGGIHINTETQVLDTDGNVIKGLYAAGEVSGGLHGNNRIGGNSVAETVIFGRQAGIQMAKYAREHK
;
A
#
# COMPACT_ATOMS: atom_id res chain seq x y z
N MET A 1 -19.11 -16.34 -13.08
CA MET A 1 -19.57 -17.74 -13.06
C MET A 1 -18.89 -18.40 -11.86
N PRO A 2 -19.57 -19.14 -11.00
CA PRO A 2 -18.94 -19.87 -9.93
C PRO A 2 -17.94 -20.86 -10.52
N ASN A 3 -16.78 -20.93 -9.90
CA ASN A 3 -15.70 -21.83 -10.33
C ASN A 3 -16.17 -23.28 -10.04
N ASN A 4 -16.57 -24.01 -11.07
CA ASN A 4 -17.02 -25.41 -10.95
C ASN A 4 -15.86 -26.39 -10.62
N LYS A 5 -14.66 -25.86 -10.36
CA LYS A 5 -13.49 -26.64 -9.99
C LYS A 5 -13.58 -27.05 -8.52
N GLU A 6 -13.26 -28.30 -8.26
CA GLU A 6 -13.18 -28.82 -6.91
C GLU A 6 -11.80 -28.51 -6.30
N LEU A 7 -11.79 -28.06 -5.05
CA LEU A 7 -10.58 -27.83 -4.29
C LEU A 7 -9.89 -29.18 -4.01
N LYS A 8 -8.66 -29.38 -4.52
CA LYS A 8 -7.90 -30.63 -4.36
C LYS A 8 -7.38 -30.78 -2.92
N ASN A 9 -7.03 -31.99 -2.54
CA ASN A 9 -6.49 -32.28 -1.20
C ASN A 9 -4.96 -32.03 -1.10
N LYS A 10 -4.28 -31.82 -2.24
CA LYS A 10 -2.82 -31.65 -2.29
C LYS A 10 -2.40 -30.72 -3.42
N TYR A 11 -1.44 -29.83 -3.10
CA TYR A 11 -0.74 -28.94 -4.02
C TYR A 11 0.77 -28.96 -3.69
N ASP A 12 1.60 -28.35 -4.54
CA ASP A 12 3.01 -28.09 -4.19
C ASP A 12 3.12 -26.89 -3.25
N ALA A 13 2.31 -25.85 -3.50
CA ALA A 13 2.26 -24.65 -2.66
C ALA A 13 0.82 -24.16 -2.48
N ILE A 14 0.53 -23.67 -1.27
CA ILE A 14 -0.71 -22.99 -0.92
C ILE A 14 -0.38 -21.51 -0.65
N ILE A 15 -1.14 -20.62 -1.25
CA ILE A 15 -1.05 -19.19 -1.02
C ILE A 15 -2.33 -18.71 -0.33
N VAL A 16 -2.18 -18.14 0.84
CA VAL A 16 -3.30 -17.62 1.66
C VAL A 16 -3.43 -16.12 1.45
N GLY A 17 -4.48 -15.72 0.74
CA GLY A 17 -4.76 -14.34 0.36
C GLY A 17 -4.48 -14.06 -1.12
N SER A 18 -5.36 -13.28 -1.74
CA SER A 18 -5.36 -12.92 -3.17
C SER A 18 -5.09 -11.44 -3.42
N GLY A 19 -4.41 -10.76 -2.50
CA GLY A 19 -3.86 -9.41 -2.70
C GLY A 19 -2.70 -9.40 -3.69
N GLY A 20 -2.08 -8.24 -3.92
CA GLY A 20 -0.94 -8.10 -4.84
C GLY A 20 0.17 -9.12 -4.59
N THR A 21 0.52 -9.36 -3.33
CA THR A 21 1.54 -10.33 -2.93
C THR A 21 1.18 -11.75 -3.33
N GLY A 22 -0.05 -12.20 -3.00
CA GLY A 22 -0.47 -13.56 -3.30
C GLY A 22 -0.59 -13.83 -4.79
N LEU A 23 -1.11 -12.88 -5.56
CA LEU A 23 -1.20 -12.97 -7.02
C LEU A 23 0.19 -13.03 -7.67
N THR A 24 1.11 -12.18 -7.22
CA THR A 24 2.49 -12.15 -7.72
C THR A 24 3.23 -13.45 -7.39
N ALA A 25 3.12 -13.92 -6.14
CA ALA A 25 3.76 -15.16 -5.71
C ALA A 25 3.23 -16.37 -6.46
N ALA A 26 1.90 -16.44 -6.68
CA ALA A 26 1.28 -17.53 -7.43
C ALA A 26 1.78 -17.59 -8.88
N LEU A 27 1.85 -16.44 -9.53
CA LEU A 27 2.30 -16.36 -10.91
C LEU A 27 3.79 -16.76 -11.03
N GLN A 28 4.64 -16.24 -10.12
CA GLN A 28 6.06 -16.58 -10.09
C GLN A 28 6.31 -18.05 -9.75
N ALA A 29 5.60 -18.62 -8.76
CA ALA A 29 5.73 -20.04 -8.41
C ALA A 29 5.25 -20.96 -9.54
N ARG A 30 4.17 -20.57 -10.22
CA ARG A 30 3.64 -21.29 -11.39
C ARG A 30 4.59 -21.25 -12.58
N GLU A 31 5.23 -20.09 -12.83
CA GLU A 31 6.27 -19.94 -13.85
C GLU A 31 7.45 -20.90 -13.60
N LEU A 32 7.75 -21.17 -12.34
CA LEU A 32 8.78 -22.13 -11.91
C LEU A 32 8.27 -23.59 -11.82
N GLY A 33 7.07 -23.87 -12.30
CA GLY A 33 6.54 -25.23 -12.48
C GLY A 33 5.76 -25.81 -11.30
N LEU A 34 5.48 -25.04 -10.24
CA LEU A 34 4.69 -25.55 -9.12
C LEU A 34 3.20 -25.67 -9.45
N ASN A 35 2.56 -26.68 -8.86
CA ASN A 35 1.10 -26.76 -8.76
C ASN A 35 0.65 -25.94 -7.56
N VAL A 36 0.01 -24.77 -7.82
CA VAL A 36 -0.31 -23.74 -6.81
C VAL A 36 -1.81 -23.54 -6.69
N VAL A 37 -2.28 -23.22 -5.49
CA VAL A 37 -3.65 -22.76 -5.23
C VAL A 37 -3.62 -21.47 -4.42
N ILE A 38 -4.55 -20.56 -4.72
CA ILE A 38 -4.83 -19.37 -3.90
C ILE A 38 -6.13 -19.60 -3.14
N LEU A 39 -6.08 -19.39 -1.82
CA LEU A 39 -7.23 -19.44 -0.91
C LEU A 39 -7.52 -18.02 -0.42
N GLU A 40 -8.70 -17.48 -0.76
CA GLU A 40 -9.15 -16.13 -0.42
C GLU A 40 -10.42 -16.21 0.42
N LYS A 41 -10.41 -15.60 1.61
CA LYS A 41 -11.56 -15.62 2.52
C LYS A 41 -12.75 -14.79 2.03
N ASN A 42 -12.48 -13.70 1.32
CA ASN A 42 -13.53 -12.83 0.79
C ASN A 42 -14.12 -13.38 -0.51
N GLY A 43 -15.28 -12.86 -0.92
CA GLY A 43 -15.93 -13.23 -2.18
C GLY A 43 -15.24 -12.69 -3.45
N LYS A 44 -14.20 -11.85 -3.31
CA LYS A 44 -13.48 -11.23 -4.43
C LYS A 44 -11.97 -11.11 -4.14
N THR A 45 -11.18 -11.11 -5.21
CA THR A 45 -9.71 -10.95 -5.16
C THR A 45 -9.29 -9.48 -5.03
N GLY A 46 -8.03 -9.24 -4.68
CA GLY A 46 -7.38 -7.92 -4.72
C GLY A 46 -7.00 -7.31 -3.37
N GLY A 47 -7.73 -7.63 -2.31
CA GLY A 47 -7.45 -7.13 -0.95
C GLY A 47 -7.27 -5.61 -0.88
N ASN A 48 -6.44 -5.12 0.05
CA ASN A 48 -6.07 -3.70 0.15
C ASN A 48 -5.30 -3.20 -1.08
N THR A 49 -4.56 -4.08 -1.76
CA THR A 49 -3.79 -3.69 -2.95
C THR A 49 -4.70 -3.09 -4.02
N SER A 50 -5.91 -3.62 -4.22
CA SER A 50 -6.85 -3.10 -5.21
C SER A 50 -7.31 -1.65 -4.93
N ARG A 51 -7.10 -1.14 -3.72
CA ARG A 51 -7.45 0.22 -3.29
C ARG A 51 -6.30 1.21 -3.39
N ALA A 52 -5.09 0.76 -3.75
CA ALA A 52 -3.92 1.62 -3.85
C ALA A 52 -4.07 2.64 -5.00
N SER A 53 -3.79 3.91 -4.70
CA SER A 53 -4.01 5.01 -5.65
C SER A 53 -2.73 5.58 -6.25
N SER A 54 -1.63 5.65 -5.47
CA SER A 54 -0.47 6.48 -5.83
C SER A 54 0.40 5.91 -6.95
N GLY A 55 0.95 4.72 -6.75
CA GLY A 55 1.90 4.10 -7.68
C GLY A 55 2.76 3.05 -7.00
N MET A 56 3.72 2.51 -7.74
CA MET A 56 4.73 1.55 -7.29
C MET A 56 6.11 2.20 -7.34
N ASN A 57 6.79 2.38 -6.21
CA ASN A 57 8.14 2.95 -6.20
C ASN A 57 9.17 1.98 -6.76
N ALA A 58 10.02 2.51 -7.63
CA ALA A 58 11.24 1.86 -8.12
C ALA A 58 12.29 2.90 -8.47
N SER A 59 13.57 2.56 -8.30
CA SER A 59 14.73 3.33 -8.75
C SER A 59 15.41 2.62 -9.93
N GLU A 60 16.19 3.37 -10.72
CA GLU A 60 16.96 2.85 -11.86
C GLU A 60 16.09 2.09 -12.88
N SER A 61 14.83 2.49 -13.03
CA SER A 61 13.93 1.88 -14.01
C SER A 61 14.12 2.44 -15.42
N LEU A 62 13.81 1.64 -16.44
CA LEU A 62 13.79 2.12 -17.82
C LEU A 62 12.79 3.26 -18.02
N VAL A 63 11.67 3.27 -17.29
CA VAL A 63 10.68 4.34 -17.35
C VAL A 63 11.25 5.66 -16.85
N GLN A 64 12.03 5.65 -15.75
CA GLN A 64 12.73 6.85 -15.28
C GLN A 64 13.77 7.33 -16.31
N LEU A 65 14.51 6.42 -16.91
CA LEU A 65 15.50 6.75 -17.95
C LEU A 65 14.84 7.39 -19.17
N ASP A 66 13.71 6.85 -19.63
CA ASP A 66 12.95 7.38 -20.78
C ASP A 66 12.42 8.81 -20.51
N GLU A 67 12.10 9.11 -19.24
CA GLU A 67 11.66 10.44 -18.76
C GLU A 67 12.83 11.37 -18.38
N GLY A 68 14.08 10.94 -18.60
CA GLY A 68 15.28 11.71 -18.26
C GLY A 68 15.53 11.88 -16.75
N ILE A 69 14.91 11.06 -15.92
CA ILE A 69 15.09 11.08 -14.46
C ILE A 69 16.28 10.22 -14.07
N ILE A 70 17.31 10.86 -13.51
CA ILE A 70 18.48 10.18 -12.97
C ILE A 70 18.18 9.81 -11.51
N ASP A 71 18.24 8.53 -11.20
CA ASP A 71 17.99 7.98 -9.87
C ASP A 71 18.96 6.84 -9.59
N ASN A 72 19.07 6.43 -8.31
CA ASN A 72 19.91 5.30 -7.93
C ASN A 72 19.37 4.59 -6.67
N ASN A 73 19.77 3.32 -6.52
CA ASN A 73 19.34 2.48 -5.41
C ASN A 73 19.82 3.00 -4.04
N ARG A 74 20.96 3.71 -3.99
CA ARG A 74 21.49 4.26 -2.74
C ARG A 74 20.58 5.36 -2.20
N ASP A 75 20.19 6.32 -3.03
CA ASP A 75 19.35 7.43 -2.62
C ASP A 75 17.94 6.92 -2.26
N PHE A 76 17.40 5.97 -3.01
CA PHE A 76 16.14 5.31 -2.67
C PHE A 76 16.21 4.59 -1.32
N TYR A 77 17.34 3.92 -1.03
CA TYR A 77 17.59 3.27 0.26
C TYR A 77 17.66 4.29 1.40
N GLU A 78 18.48 5.34 1.26
CA GLU A 78 18.70 6.34 2.30
C GLU A 78 17.42 7.13 2.63
N GLU A 79 16.65 7.53 1.62
CA GLU A 79 15.37 8.22 1.79
C GLU A 79 14.32 7.32 2.45
N THR A 80 14.23 6.05 2.04
CA THR A 80 13.31 5.09 2.66
C THR A 80 13.71 4.79 4.10
N LEU A 81 14.99 4.63 4.39
CA LEU A 81 15.51 4.41 5.74
C LEU A 81 15.22 5.61 6.65
N LYS A 82 15.47 6.82 6.16
CA LYS A 82 15.15 8.07 6.88
C LYS A 82 13.64 8.20 7.09
N GLY A 83 12.85 7.96 6.05
CA GLY A 83 11.40 8.00 6.10
C GLY A 83 10.80 7.00 7.09
N GLY A 84 11.42 5.83 7.27
CA GLY A 84 11.07 4.81 8.27
C GLY A 84 11.61 5.07 9.68
N GLY A 85 12.20 6.24 9.92
CA GLY A 85 12.77 6.62 11.22
C GLY A 85 14.02 5.82 11.61
N LEU A 86 14.77 5.31 10.65
CA LEU A 86 15.98 4.47 10.80
C LEU A 86 15.70 3.11 11.48
N LEU A 87 14.41 2.70 11.57
CA LEU A 87 13.93 1.50 12.24
C LEU A 87 13.60 0.34 11.27
N ASN A 88 13.92 0.52 9.99
CA ASN A 88 13.78 -0.51 8.97
C ASN A 88 14.78 -1.65 9.22
N ASP A 89 14.38 -2.88 8.95
CA ASP A 89 15.35 -3.97 8.74
C ASP A 89 16.19 -3.64 7.51
N ARG A 90 17.48 -3.46 7.74
CA ARG A 90 18.40 -2.98 6.70
C ARG A 90 18.65 -4.00 5.60
N ALA A 91 18.60 -5.30 5.92
CA ALA A 91 18.77 -6.35 4.92
C ALA A 91 17.53 -6.43 4.02
N MET A 92 16.34 -6.38 4.61
CA MET A 92 15.07 -6.33 3.88
C MET A 92 14.99 -5.09 2.99
N LEU A 93 15.35 -3.91 3.51
CA LEU A 93 15.33 -2.67 2.76
C LEU A 93 16.33 -2.69 1.60
N LYS A 94 17.54 -3.21 1.82
CA LYS A 94 18.54 -3.37 0.74
C LYS A 94 18.03 -4.30 -0.36
N TYR A 95 17.41 -5.43 0.02
CA TYR A 95 16.80 -6.35 -0.94
C TYR A 95 15.70 -5.65 -1.73
N PHE A 96 14.81 -4.92 -1.05
CA PHE A 96 13.70 -4.19 -1.63
C PHE A 96 14.15 -3.21 -2.72
N VAL A 97 15.08 -2.30 -2.42
CA VAL A 97 15.52 -1.28 -3.39
C VAL A 97 16.25 -1.92 -4.58
N ASN A 98 17.13 -2.89 -4.35
CA ASN A 98 17.92 -3.54 -5.41
C ASN A 98 17.06 -4.37 -6.39
N HIS A 99 15.83 -4.74 -6.00
CA HIS A 99 14.94 -5.53 -6.85
C HIS A 99 13.77 -4.71 -7.42
N SER A 100 13.74 -3.41 -7.18
CA SER A 100 12.62 -2.55 -7.58
C SER A 100 12.49 -2.38 -9.10
N ALA A 101 13.57 -2.08 -9.82
CA ALA A 101 13.57 -1.97 -11.28
C ALA A 101 13.21 -3.29 -11.98
N ILE A 102 13.77 -4.41 -11.46
CA ILE A 102 13.48 -5.76 -11.98
C ILE A 102 11.99 -6.10 -11.79
N ALA A 103 11.36 -5.65 -10.69
CA ALA A 103 9.94 -5.86 -10.45
C ALA A 103 9.07 -5.12 -11.48
N ILE A 104 9.41 -3.88 -11.85
CA ILE A 104 8.75 -3.13 -12.93
C ILE A 104 8.86 -3.90 -14.26
N SER A 105 10.07 -4.33 -14.61
CA SER A 105 10.30 -5.09 -15.86
C SER A 105 9.54 -6.41 -15.89
N TRP A 106 9.47 -7.11 -14.74
CA TRP A 106 8.70 -8.35 -14.60
C TRP A 106 7.19 -8.11 -14.80
N LEU A 107 6.64 -7.03 -14.25
CA LEU A 107 5.25 -6.64 -14.45
C LEU A 107 4.94 -6.37 -15.92
N MET A 108 5.84 -5.68 -16.64
CA MET A 108 5.68 -5.41 -18.07
C MET A 108 5.57 -6.70 -18.90
N LYS A 109 6.30 -7.75 -18.56
CA LYS A 109 6.20 -9.08 -19.18
C LYS A 109 4.77 -9.63 -19.12
N TYR A 110 4.01 -9.31 -18.08
CA TYR A 110 2.63 -9.75 -17.86
C TYR A 110 1.58 -8.71 -18.30
N GLY A 111 2.00 -7.70 -19.07
CA GLY A 111 1.09 -6.67 -19.59
C GLY A 111 0.66 -5.63 -18.56
N VAL A 112 1.33 -5.58 -17.40
CA VAL A 112 1.15 -4.51 -16.40
C VAL A 112 2.18 -3.43 -16.70
N ARG A 113 1.74 -2.37 -17.38
CA ARG A 113 2.61 -1.27 -17.81
C ARG A 113 2.37 -0.05 -16.92
N LEU A 114 3.38 0.33 -16.16
CA LEU A 114 3.41 1.49 -15.29
C LEU A 114 4.37 2.52 -15.87
N THR A 115 3.90 3.32 -16.83
CA THR A 115 4.71 4.16 -17.72
C THR A 115 4.64 5.64 -17.39
N ASP A 116 3.84 6.06 -16.42
CA ASP A 116 3.79 7.43 -15.95
C ASP A 116 4.40 7.50 -14.53
N LEU A 117 4.99 8.64 -14.20
CA LEU A 117 5.74 8.83 -12.95
C LEU A 117 5.20 10.01 -12.13
N THR A 118 5.03 9.77 -10.85
CA THR A 118 4.71 10.83 -9.88
C THR A 118 5.64 10.79 -8.67
N ILE A 119 5.60 11.85 -7.86
CA ILE A 119 6.36 11.95 -6.63
C ILE A 119 5.48 11.66 -5.42
N THR A 120 6.06 11.05 -4.39
CA THR A 120 5.41 10.82 -3.10
C THR A 120 6.20 11.48 -1.98
N GLY A 121 5.53 11.75 -0.86
CA GLY A 121 6.13 12.43 0.29
C GLY A 121 7.36 11.68 0.83
N GLY A 122 8.45 12.44 1.05
CA GLY A 122 9.71 11.91 1.53
C GLY A 122 10.67 11.40 0.43
N MET A 123 10.30 11.56 -0.86
CA MET A 123 11.14 11.23 -2.00
C MET A 123 11.65 12.49 -2.70
N SER A 124 12.90 12.48 -3.15
CA SER A 124 13.55 13.60 -3.86
C SER A 124 13.28 13.62 -5.37
N VAL A 125 12.98 12.44 -5.95
CA VAL A 125 12.68 12.29 -7.39
C VAL A 125 11.41 11.46 -7.60
N LYS A 126 10.84 11.52 -8.79
CA LYS A 126 9.66 10.74 -9.18
C LYS A 126 10.03 9.25 -9.26
N ARG A 127 9.58 8.45 -8.29
CA ARG A 127 9.78 6.99 -8.22
C ARG A 127 8.50 6.20 -8.31
N ALA A 128 7.35 6.84 -8.07
CA ALA A 128 6.06 6.16 -8.07
C ALA A 128 5.56 5.96 -9.50
N HIS A 129 5.76 4.75 -10.01
CA HIS A 129 5.30 4.31 -11.33
C HIS A 129 3.80 4.02 -11.28
N ARG A 130 3.05 4.60 -12.18
CA ARG A 130 1.60 4.42 -12.31
C ARG A 130 1.19 4.13 -13.76
N PRO A 131 -0.04 3.65 -14.01
CA PRO A 131 -0.52 3.47 -15.37
C PRO A 131 -0.49 4.78 -16.16
N GLY A 132 -0.11 4.73 -17.43
CA GLY A 132 -0.16 5.90 -18.32
C GLY A 132 -1.57 6.46 -18.54
N SER A 133 -2.62 5.70 -18.23
CA SER A 133 -4.01 6.16 -18.16
C SER A 133 -4.32 7.01 -16.92
N MET A 134 -3.36 7.15 -16.01
CA MET A 134 -3.50 7.83 -14.71
C MET A 134 -4.56 7.23 -13.78
N GLU A 135 -5.11 6.04 -14.11
CA GLU A 135 -6.02 5.32 -13.23
C GLU A 135 -5.31 4.81 -11.95
N PRO A 136 -6.02 4.58 -10.85
CA PRO A 136 -5.43 4.06 -9.62
C PRO A 136 -4.67 2.76 -9.84
N VAL A 137 -3.40 2.72 -9.42
CA VAL A 137 -2.48 1.60 -9.68
C VAL A 137 -3.01 0.26 -9.15
N GLY A 138 -3.73 0.28 -8.03
CA GLY A 138 -4.12 -0.94 -7.34
C GLY A 138 -5.09 -1.81 -8.12
N PHE A 139 -6.17 -1.23 -8.63
CA PHE A 139 -7.14 -1.95 -9.45
C PHE A 139 -6.50 -2.38 -10.79
N TYR A 140 -5.74 -1.49 -11.42
CA TYR A 140 -5.00 -1.78 -12.64
C TYR A 140 -4.08 -2.99 -12.49
N LEU A 141 -3.28 -3.03 -11.41
CA LEU A 141 -2.35 -4.11 -11.10
C LEU A 141 -3.09 -5.42 -10.79
N THR A 142 -4.01 -5.39 -9.83
CA THR A 142 -4.65 -6.62 -9.32
C THR A 142 -5.56 -7.27 -10.35
N SER A 143 -6.27 -6.50 -11.17
CA SER A 143 -7.12 -7.05 -12.23
C SER A 143 -6.30 -7.78 -13.29
N ARG A 144 -5.18 -7.17 -13.71
CA ARG A 144 -4.28 -7.79 -14.71
C ARG A 144 -3.57 -9.02 -14.16
N LEU A 145 -3.03 -8.95 -12.94
CA LEU A 145 -2.39 -10.10 -12.30
C LEU A 145 -3.40 -11.24 -12.07
N THR A 146 -4.63 -10.95 -11.64
CA THR A 146 -5.69 -11.98 -11.49
C THR A 146 -5.96 -12.70 -12.82
N ASN A 147 -6.02 -11.94 -13.92
CA ASN A 147 -6.21 -12.52 -15.26
C ASN A 147 -5.02 -13.38 -15.68
N GLN A 148 -3.79 -12.95 -15.41
CA GLN A 148 -2.59 -13.72 -15.74
C GLN A 148 -2.47 -14.99 -14.89
N VAL A 149 -2.78 -14.92 -13.60
CA VAL A 149 -2.83 -16.08 -12.70
C VAL A 149 -3.82 -17.13 -13.22
N LYS A 150 -5.03 -16.71 -13.63
CA LYS A 150 -6.03 -17.59 -14.24
C LYS A 150 -5.55 -18.20 -15.58
N LYS A 151 -4.94 -17.39 -16.44
CA LYS A 151 -4.35 -17.86 -17.72
C LYS A 151 -3.24 -18.86 -17.51
N ALA A 152 -2.45 -18.71 -16.44
CA ALA A 152 -1.40 -19.65 -16.05
C ALA A 152 -1.97 -20.99 -15.46
N GLY A 153 -3.29 -21.10 -15.32
CA GLY A 153 -3.96 -22.30 -14.82
C GLY A 153 -3.91 -22.45 -13.30
N VAL A 154 -3.64 -21.39 -12.56
CA VAL A 154 -3.71 -21.40 -11.09
C VAL A 154 -5.17 -21.27 -10.64
N ASP A 155 -5.59 -22.13 -9.74
CA ASP A 155 -6.92 -22.09 -9.16
C ASP A 155 -6.98 -21.05 -8.03
N ILE A 156 -8.02 -20.20 -8.04
CA ILE A 156 -8.33 -19.22 -7.00
C ILE A 156 -9.69 -19.60 -6.41
N PHE A 157 -9.71 -19.92 -5.12
CA PHE A 157 -10.95 -20.18 -4.38
C PHE A 157 -11.25 -18.99 -3.48
N THR A 158 -12.37 -18.31 -3.75
CA THR A 158 -12.94 -17.25 -2.90
C THR A 158 -13.94 -17.86 -1.91
N GLY A 159 -14.20 -17.17 -0.78
CA GLY A 159 -14.99 -17.76 0.32
C GLY A 159 -14.27 -18.94 1.00
N ALA A 160 -12.95 -19.02 0.87
CA ALA A 160 -12.10 -20.08 1.41
C ALA A 160 -11.18 -19.52 2.49
N LYS A 161 -11.63 -19.58 3.75
CA LYS A 161 -10.93 -19.04 4.91
C LYS A 161 -9.99 -20.11 5.49
N VAL A 162 -8.69 -19.86 5.46
CA VAL A 162 -7.73 -20.69 6.20
C VAL A 162 -7.88 -20.41 7.70
N THR A 163 -8.10 -21.48 8.45
CA THR A 163 -8.37 -21.43 9.90
C THR A 163 -7.25 -22.03 10.74
N LYS A 164 -6.34 -22.82 10.12
CA LYS A 164 -5.23 -23.43 10.84
C LYS A 164 -4.07 -23.75 9.89
N LEU A 165 -2.84 -23.58 10.38
CA LEU A 165 -1.63 -24.11 9.78
C LEU A 165 -1.38 -25.53 10.33
N LEU A 166 -1.03 -26.45 9.45
CA LEU A 166 -0.75 -27.85 9.83
C LEU A 166 0.75 -28.08 9.85
N GLN A 167 1.22 -28.78 10.86
CA GLN A 167 2.63 -29.15 11.02
C GLN A 167 2.80 -30.66 10.99
N ASP A 168 3.96 -31.11 10.52
CA ASP A 168 4.39 -32.51 10.67
C ASP A 168 5.00 -32.74 12.08
N LYS A 169 5.44 -33.96 12.33
CA LYS A 169 6.06 -34.35 13.62
C LYS A 169 7.36 -33.60 13.96
N ASN A 170 7.96 -32.93 12.98
CA ASN A 170 9.19 -32.15 13.14
C ASN A 170 8.91 -30.64 13.27
N GLY A 171 7.64 -30.22 13.31
CA GLY A 171 7.21 -28.82 13.37
C GLY A 171 7.23 -28.09 12.01
N ASN A 172 7.51 -28.78 10.90
CA ASN A 172 7.49 -28.15 9.58
C ASN A 172 6.06 -27.96 9.12
N VAL A 173 5.74 -26.82 8.54
CA VAL A 173 4.40 -26.54 7.98
C VAL A 173 4.23 -27.36 6.69
N ASN A 174 3.15 -28.14 6.63
CA ASN A 174 2.87 -29.09 5.54
C ASN A 174 1.43 -29.03 5.00
N GLY A 175 0.69 -27.97 5.30
CA GLY A 175 -0.67 -27.78 4.82
C GLY A 175 -1.49 -26.82 5.68
N VAL A 176 -2.78 -26.76 5.38
CA VAL A 176 -3.75 -25.90 6.07
C VAL A 176 -5.09 -26.63 6.29
N GLU A 177 -5.86 -26.15 7.26
CA GLU A 177 -7.32 -26.33 7.30
C GLU A 177 -7.97 -25.10 6.67
N VAL A 178 -8.95 -25.32 5.81
CA VAL A 178 -9.71 -24.27 5.16
C VAL A 178 -11.21 -24.48 5.35
N GLU A 179 -11.89 -23.44 5.74
CA GLU A 179 -13.36 -23.40 5.85
C GLU A 179 -13.93 -22.80 4.56
N THR A 180 -14.94 -23.47 4.00
CA THR A 180 -15.70 -23.05 2.81
C THR A 180 -17.20 -23.23 3.07
N ASP A 181 -18.04 -22.83 2.14
CA ASP A 181 -19.49 -23.12 2.14
C ASP A 181 -19.83 -24.64 2.18
N LYS A 182 -18.87 -25.50 1.79
CA LYS A 182 -18.99 -26.95 1.81
C LYS A 182 -18.45 -27.62 3.08
N GLY A 183 -18.03 -26.81 4.07
CA GLY A 183 -17.44 -27.26 5.32
C GLY A 183 -15.92 -27.13 5.38
N VAL A 184 -15.31 -27.72 6.39
CA VAL A 184 -13.87 -27.67 6.65
C VAL A 184 -13.15 -28.76 5.84
N LYS A 185 -12.05 -28.38 5.19
CA LYS A 185 -11.21 -29.29 4.39
C LYS A 185 -9.74 -29.15 4.78
N THR A 186 -9.04 -30.27 4.87
CA THR A 186 -7.58 -30.34 5.03
C THR A 186 -6.91 -30.36 3.65
N ILE A 187 -5.95 -29.47 3.44
CA ILE A 187 -5.16 -29.41 2.21
C ILE A 187 -3.69 -29.51 2.56
N LYS A 188 -3.00 -30.47 1.94
CA LYS A 188 -1.56 -30.67 2.11
C LYS A 188 -0.76 -29.91 1.05
N ALA A 189 0.39 -29.35 1.44
CA ALA A 189 1.36 -28.75 0.53
C ALA A 189 2.76 -28.80 1.14
N LYS A 190 3.78 -28.70 0.29
CA LYS A 190 5.18 -28.59 0.73
C LYS A 190 5.49 -27.22 1.30
N ALA A 191 4.87 -26.18 0.76
CA ALA A 191 5.05 -24.80 1.20
C ALA A 191 3.71 -24.07 1.34
N VAL A 192 3.62 -23.19 2.36
CA VAL A 192 2.48 -22.30 2.59
C VAL A 192 2.98 -20.86 2.68
N LEU A 193 2.39 -19.96 1.88
CA LEU A 193 2.64 -18.54 1.95
C LEU A 193 1.46 -17.83 2.61
N LEU A 194 1.74 -17.07 3.66
CA LEU A 194 0.81 -16.08 4.23
C LEU A 194 0.98 -14.76 3.48
N ALA A 195 -0.02 -14.40 2.66
CA ALA A 195 -0.13 -13.15 1.92
C ALA A 195 -1.45 -12.42 2.28
N THR A 196 -1.82 -12.48 3.55
CA THR A 196 -3.14 -12.17 4.09
C THR A 196 -3.38 -10.69 4.33
N GLY A 197 -2.37 -9.84 4.09
CA GLY A 197 -2.42 -8.43 4.43
C GLY A 197 -2.28 -8.17 5.94
N GLY A 198 -2.45 -6.90 6.32
CA GLY A 198 -2.26 -6.44 7.69
C GLY A 198 -3.50 -6.58 8.57
N PHE A 199 -3.52 -5.77 9.63
CA PHE A 199 -4.57 -5.77 10.66
C PHE A 199 -5.26 -4.41 10.84
N GLY A 200 -5.16 -3.52 9.85
CA GLY A 200 -5.69 -2.15 9.93
C GLY A 200 -7.22 -2.02 10.10
N ALA A 201 -7.98 -3.12 9.94
CA ALA A 201 -9.41 -3.18 10.24
C ALA A 201 -9.73 -3.98 11.52
N SER A 202 -8.72 -4.43 12.27
CA SER A 202 -8.93 -5.16 13.54
C SER A 202 -8.88 -4.24 14.74
N LYS A 203 -10.02 -3.79 15.24
CA LYS A 203 -10.09 -3.01 16.49
C LYS A 203 -9.43 -3.72 17.68
N GLU A 204 -9.53 -5.06 17.73
CA GLU A 204 -8.90 -5.89 18.78
C GLU A 204 -7.38 -5.73 18.78
N ILE A 205 -6.73 -5.90 17.62
CA ILE A 205 -5.27 -5.83 17.53
C ILE A 205 -4.81 -4.38 17.69
N ILE A 206 -5.52 -3.41 17.10
CA ILE A 206 -5.23 -1.99 17.27
C ILE A 206 -5.31 -1.58 18.74
N LYS A 207 -6.38 -1.92 19.44
CA LYS A 207 -6.55 -1.64 20.88
C LYS A 207 -5.40 -2.21 21.71
N LYS A 208 -4.90 -3.40 21.34
CA LYS A 208 -3.80 -4.05 22.06
C LYS A 208 -2.46 -3.32 21.89
N TYR A 209 -2.15 -2.84 20.71
CA TYR A 209 -0.82 -2.30 20.40
C TYR A 209 -0.77 -0.78 20.25
N ARG A 210 -1.89 -0.14 19.91
CA ARG A 210 -2.08 1.30 19.74
C ARG A 210 -3.47 1.73 20.18
N PRO A 211 -3.75 1.69 21.50
CA PRO A 211 -5.05 2.08 22.05
C PRO A 211 -5.47 3.51 21.70
N ASP A 212 -4.50 4.39 21.46
CA ASP A 212 -4.71 5.76 20.99
C ASP A 212 -5.33 5.87 19.58
N LEU A 213 -5.30 4.80 18.80
CA LEU A 213 -5.85 4.77 17.43
C LEU A 213 -7.18 4.01 17.32
N VAL A 214 -7.73 3.49 18.42
CA VAL A 214 -8.91 2.60 18.37
C VAL A 214 -10.16 3.25 17.78
N ASP A 215 -10.28 4.57 17.92
CA ASP A 215 -11.41 5.36 17.45
C ASP A 215 -11.20 5.94 16.05
N TYR A 216 -10.00 5.83 15.48
CA TYR A 216 -9.75 6.24 14.11
C TYR A 216 -10.52 5.35 13.13
N LYS A 217 -11.12 5.99 12.10
CA LYS A 217 -11.64 5.27 10.95
C LYS A 217 -10.48 4.65 10.14
N THR A 218 -10.79 3.72 9.24
CA THR A 218 -9.76 3.01 8.46
C THR A 218 -10.09 2.99 6.98
N THR A 219 -9.07 3.19 6.14
CA THR A 219 -9.15 3.01 4.69
C THR A 219 -9.06 1.55 4.26
N ASN A 220 -8.77 0.65 5.22
CA ASN A 220 -8.60 -0.78 4.93
C ASN A 220 -9.91 -1.43 4.51
N GLN A 221 -9.80 -2.45 3.66
CA GLN A 221 -10.93 -3.33 3.38
C GLN A 221 -11.28 -4.14 4.66
N PRO A 222 -12.57 -4.49 4.89
CA PRO A 222 -13.02 -5.10 6.15
C PRO A 222 -12.32 -6.41 6.51
N GLY A 223 -11.77 -7.13 5.54
CA GLY A 223 -11.04 -8.37 5.77
C GLY A 223 -9.60 -8.21 6.25
N ALA A 224 -9.06 -6.99 6.40
CA ALA A 224 -7.72 -6.74 6.94
C ALA A 224 -7.70 -6.90 8.48
N THR A 225 -7.94 -8.12 8.95
CA THR A 225 -8.20 -8.48 10.36
C THR A 225 -7.03 -9.21 11.04
N GLY A 226 -5.86 -9.30 10.37
CA GLY A 226 -4.66 -9.90 10.94
C GLY A 226 -4.71 -11.43 11.07
N ASP A 227 -5.52 -12.11 10.25
CA ASP A 227 -5.71 -13.57 10.35
C ASP A 227 -4.39 -14.34 10.18
N GLY A 228 -3.55 -13.98 9.20
CA GLY A 228 -2.25 -14.63 9.01
C GLY A 228 -1.29 -14.42 10.17
N ILE A 229 -1.36 -13.26 10.83
CA ILE A 229 -0.56 -12.98 12.03
C ILE A 229 -1.00 -13.90 13.19
N LYS A 230 -2.32 -14.09 13.37
CA LYS A 230 -2.86 -15.00 14.38
C LYS A 230 -2.42 -16.44 14.10
N LEU A 231 -2.58 -16.91 12.87
CA LEU A 231 -2.18 -18.25 12.43
C LEU A 231 -0.68 -18.53 12.64
N ALA A 232 0.18 -17.59 12.26
CA ALA A 232 1.62 -17.74 12.44
C ALA A 232 2.02 -17.75 13.92
N LYS A 233 1.40 -16.88 14.74
CA LYS A 233 1.66 -16.82 16.17
C LYS A 233 1.30 -18.11 16.89
N GLU A 234 0.21 -18.78 16.51
CA GLU A 234 -0.23 -20.05 17.09
C GLU A 234 0.80 -21.17 16.96
N ILE A 235 1.67 -21.11 15.95
CA ILE A 235 2.74 -22.08 15.73
C ILE A 235 4.14 -21.57 16.08
N GLY A 236 4.22 -20.49 16.88
CA GLY A 236 5.46 -19.98 17.46
C GLY A 236 6.20 -18.95 16.62
N ALA A 237 5.62 -18.40 15.55
CA ALA A 237 6.26 -17.34 14.78
C ALA A 237 6.47 -16.08 15.62
N GLN A 238 7.63 -15.45 15.44
CA GLN A 238 7.96 -14.16 16.03
C GLN A 238 7.18 -13.04 15.33
N LEU A 239 6.63 -12.12 16.13
CA LEU A 239 6.03 -10.89 15.64
C LEU A 239 6.94 -9.71 15.97
N MET A 240 7.01 -8.73 15.08
CA MET A 240 7.82 -7.54 15.28
C MET A 240 7.06 -6.25 14.95
N GLN A 241 7.43 -5.16 15.61
CA GLN A 241 6.96 -3.80 15.32
C GLN A 241 5.42 -3.65 15.28
N MET A 242 4.68 -4.46 16.04
CA MET A 242 3.20 -4.49 16.02
C MET A 242 2.54 -3.17 16.40
N ASN A 243 3.24 -2.28 17.09
CA ASN A 243 2.82 -0.93 17.43
C ASN A 243 3.08 0.09 16.31
N PHE A 244 3.71 -0.31 15.21
CA PHE A 244 3.93 0.57 14.05
C PHE A 244 2.73 0.49 13.12
N ILE A 245 1.80 1.43 13.30
CA ILE A 245 0.58 1.57 12.52
C ILE A 245 0.61 2.94 11.84
N GLN A 246 0.46 2.97 10.54
CA GLN A 246 0.44 4.20 9.77
C GLN A 246 -0.96 4.80 9.72
N VAL A 247 -1.04 6.07 10.05
CA VAL A 247 -2.19 6.92 9.79
C VAL A 247 -1.92 7.68 8.47
N HIS A 248 -2.85 7.62 7.53
CA HIS A 248 -2.81 8.42 6.30
C HIS A 248 -3.43 9.79 6.56
N PRO A 249 -2.79 10.89 6.15
CA PRO A 249 -3.27 12.23 6.48
C PRO A 249 -4.56 12.62 5.77
N THR A 250 -4.77 12.11 4.56
CA THR A 250 -5.86 12.57 3.69
C THR A 250 -6.82 11.43 3.35
N ALA A 251 -7.91 11.33 4.11
CA ALA A 251 -9.03 10.44 3.84
C ALA A 251 -10.34 11.19 4.05
N ASP A 252 -11.33 10.94 3.22
CA ASP A 252 -12.69 11.30 3.54
C ASP A 252 -13.23 10.33 4.59
N THR A 253 -13.63 10.85 5.73
CA THR A 253 -14.23 10.08 6.82
C THR A 253 -15.65 10.53 7.15
N ASP A 254 -16.20 11.49 6.42
CA ASP A 254 -17.54 12.01 6.64
C ASP A 254 -18.60 10.98 6.20
N ASN A 255 -18.23 10.15 5.23
CA ASN A 255 -19.06 9.06 4.73
C ASN A 255 -18.89 7.76 5.55
N PRO A 256 -19.92 6.86 5.55
CA PRO A 256 -19.79 5.53 6.16
C PRO A 256 -18.66 4.69 5.55
N HIS A 257 -18.39 4.87 4.25
CA HIS A 257 -17.25 4.30 3.56
C HIS A 257 -16.10 5.30 3.54
N VAL A 258 -14.97 4.93 4.09
CA VAL A 258 -13.78 5.79 4.12
C VAL A 258 -13.07 5.75 2.78
N TYR A 259 -12.98 6.89 2.11
CA TYR A 259 -12.28 7.04 0.85
C TYR A 259 -10.88 7.62 1.07
N LEU A 260 -9.87 6.94 0.53
CA LEU A 260 -8.52 7.47 0.51
C LEU A 260 -8.41 8.57 -0.55
N ILE A 261 -7.98 9.76 -0.14
CA ILE A 261 -7.58 10.82 -1.07
C ILE A 261 -6.09 10.69 -1.34
N GLY A 262 -5.77 10.33 -2.60
CA GLY A 262 -4.43 9.93 -3.01
C GLY A 262 -3.38 11.01 -2.77
N GLU A 263 -2.22 10.59 -2.28
CA GLU A 263 -1.06 11.46 -2.02
C GLU A 263 -0.58 12.19 -3.28
N GLY A 264 -0.80 11.59 -4.47
CA GLY A 264 -0.46 12.21 -5.74
C GLY A 264 -1.12 13.57 -5.98
N LEU A 265 -2.31 13.83 -5.42
CA LEU A 265 -2.95 15.14 -5.52
C LEU A 265 -2.09 16.24 -4.87
N ARG A 266 -1.47 15.96 -3.71
CA ARG A 266 -0.47 16.83 -3.10
C ARG A 266 0.82 16.90 -3.93
N GLY A 267 1.22 15.77 -4.51
CA GLY A 267 2.35 15.68 -5.45
C GLY A 267 2.21 16.54 -6.70
N GLU A 268 0.98 16.75 -7.17
CA GLU A 268 0.67 17.59 -8.33
C GLU A 268 0.51 19.10 -7.98
N GLY A 269 0.58 19.47 -6.70
CA GLY A 269 0.57 20.88 -6.28
C GLY A 269 -0.54 21.27 -5.30
N ALA A 270 -1.44 20.38 -4.91
CA ALA A 270 -2.45 20.71 -3.90
C ALA A 270 -1.82 21.06 -2.55
N ILE A 271 -2.47 21.99 -1.82
CA ILE A 271 -2.07 22.46 -0.49
C ILE A 271 -3.09 22.06 0.58
N LEU A 272 -2.63 22.01 1.84
CA LEU A 272 -3.49 21.78 3.00
C LEU A 272 -3.76 23.09 3.73
N VAL A 273 -5.04 23.40 3.96
CA VAL A 273 -5.44 24.55 4.75
C VAL A 273 -6.31 24.14 5.94
N ASN A 274 -6.15 24.84 7.05
CA ASN A 274 -6.97 24.70 8.25
C ASN A 274 -8.27 25.52 8.12
N LYS A 275 -9.11 25.51 9.15
CA LYS A 275 -10.37 26.24 9.19
C LYS A 275 -10.21 27.78 9.09
N ALA A 276 -9.03 28.30 9.41
CA ALA A 276 -8.71 29.70 9.19
C ALA A 276 -8.25 30.04 7.77
N GLY A 277 -8.23 29.10 6.84
CA GLY A 277 -7.77 29.29 5.46
C GLY A 277 -6.26 29.38 5.30
N LYS A 278 -5.47 28.89 6.27
CA LYS A 278 -4.00 28.98 6.29
C LYS A 278 -3.34 27.63 6.15
N ARG A 279 -2.23 27.57 5.41
CA ARG A 279 -1.33 26.40 5.43
C ARG A 279 -0.77 26.21 6.84
N PHE A 280 -0.40 24.99 7.19
CA PHE A 280 0.09 24.65 8.53
C PHE A 280 1.18 23.57 8.52
N VAL A 281 1.54 23.03 7.35
CA VAL A 281 2.54 21.97 7.21
C VAL A 281 3.09 21.91 5.79
N ASN A 282 4.29 21.34 5.61
CA ASN A 282 4.75 20.86 4.30
C ASN A 282 3.94 19.63 3.91
N GLU A 283 3.10 19.74 2.92
CA GLU A 283 2.15 18.71 2.48
C GLU A 283 2.81 17.44 1.95
N LEU A 284 4.07 17.52 1.52
CA LEU A 284 4.86 16.38 1.05
C LEU A 284 5.89 15.89 2.06
N ASN A 285 5.77 16.29 3.32
CA ASN A 285 6.48 15.62 4.40
C ASN A 285 5.93 14.20 4.60
N THR A 286 6.57 13.40 5.47
CA THR A 286 6.12 12.03 5.72
C THR A 286 4.67 12.00 6.22
N ARG A 287 3.95 10.92 5.93
CA ARG A 287 2.55 10.73 6.38
C ARG A 287 2.39 10.92 7.87
N LYS A 288 3.37 10.45 8.65
CA LYS A 288 3.39 10.61 10.11
C LYS A 288 3.38 12.09 10.52
N ILE A 289 4.23 12.91 9.92
CA ILE A 289 4.32 14.33 10.23
C ILE A 289 3.06 15.06 9.81
N VAL A 290 2.57 14.83 8.60
CA VAL A 290 1.36 15.48 8.08
C VAL A 290 0.13 15.09 8.89
N SER A 291 -0.05 13.80 9.20
CA SER A 291 -1.16 13.33 10.04
C SER A 291 -1.12 13.94 11.44
N SER A 292 0.07 14.02 12.06
CA SER A 292 0.23 14.63 13.37
C SER A 292 -0.09 16.14 13.33
N ALA A 293 0.27 16.84 12.25
CA ALA A 293 -0.05 18.24 12.08
C ALA A 293 -1.56 18.48 11.99
N ILE A 294 -2.28 17.65 11.20
CA ILE A 294 -3.75 17.75 11.09
C ILE A 294 -4.41 17.46 12.46
N THR A 295 -4.01 16.38 13.13
CA THR A 295 -4.54 16.03 14.44
C THR A 295 -4.27 17.13 15.48
N GLY A 296 -3.10 17.80 15.38
CA GLY A 296 -2.68 18.87 16.28
C GLY A 296 -3.43 20.19 16.10
N LEU A 297 -4.20 20.37 15.01
CA LEU A 297 -5.06 21.54 14.83
C LEU A 297 -6.18 21.60 15.87
N ASN A 298 -6.60 20.44 16.41
CA ASN A 298 -7.79 20.28 17.24
C ASN A 298 -9.07 20.81 16.57
N GLU A 299 -9.12 20.66 15.24
CA GLU A 299 -10.23 21.02 14.36
C GLU A 299 -10.87 19.75 13.79
N ASP A 300 -12.03 19.87 13.19
CA ASP A 300 -12.67 18.78 12.46
C ASP A 300 -12.02 18.60 11.07
N GLY A 301 -10.83 17.99 11.06
CA GLY A 301 -10.07 17.76 9.84
C GLY A 301 -9.34 19.00 9.28
N ALA A 302 -9.14 19.02 7.98
CA ALA A 302 -8.56 20.09 7.20
C ALA A 302 -9.09 20.05 5.76
N TYR A 303 -8.76 21.03 4.94
CA TYR A 303 -9.14 21.05 3.53
C TYR A 303 -7.93 20.89 2.62
N LEU A 304 -8.04 19.98 1.66
CA LEU A 304 -7.08 19.84 0.56
C LEU A 304 -7.55 20.71 -0.60
N VAL A 305 -6.84 21.82 -0.86
CA VAL A 305 -7.21 22.83 -1.85
C VAL A 305 -6.35 22.71 -3.10
N PHE A 306 -6.99 22.81 -4.27
CA PHE A 306 -6.35 22.72 -5.59
C PHE A 306 -7.19 23.47 -6.64
N ASP A 307 -6.63 23.62 -7.85
CA ASP A 307 -7.28 24.30 -8.97
C ASP A 307 -7.50 23.38 -10.18
N SER A 308 -8.05 23.94 -11.26
CA SER A 308 -8.27 23.19 -12.50
C SER A 308 -6.98 22.70 -13.16
N GLY A 309 -5.85 23.39 -12.94
CA GLY A 309 -4.54 22.98 -13.42
C GLY A 309 -4.06 21.69 -12.73
N VAL A 310 -4.16 21.62 -11.41
CA VAL A 310 -3.85 20.42 -10.64
C VAL A 310 -4.83 19.30 -10.95
N ARG A 311 -6.14 19.59 -11.03
CA ARG A 311 -7.19 18.61 -11.37
C ARG A 311 -6.89 17.90 -12.69
N ALA A 312 -6.46 18.61 -13.72
CA ALA A 312 -6.13 18.06 -15.03
C ALA A 312 -4.97 17.05 -15.01
N HIS A 313 -4.12 17.06 -13.96
CA HIS A 313 -2.96 16.17 -13.83
C HIS A 313 -3.15 15.03 -12.83
N PHE A 314 -4.33 14.96 -12.19
CA PHE A 314 -4.65 13.89 -11.23
C PHE A 314 -6.05 13.34 -11.47
N ALA A 315 -6.18 12.41 -12.41
CA ALA A 315 -7.46 11.87 -12.88
C ALA A 315 -8.36 11.26 -11.79
N ALA A 316 -7.79 10.85 -10.63
CA ALA A 316 -8.60 10.34 -9.52
C ALA A 316 -9.57 11.38 -8.95
N VAL A 317 -9.35 12.68 -9.18
CA VAL A 317 -10.28 13.74 -8.77
C VAL A 317 -11.65 13.55 -9.41
N GLU A 318 -11.72 13.06 -10.65
CA GLU A 318 -13.00 12.82 -11.33
C GLU A 318 -13.85 11.77 -10.59
N PHE A 319 -13.19 10.77 -10.00
CA PHE A 319 -13.90 9.81 -9.15
C PHE A 319 -14.36 10.46 -7.84
N TYR A 320 -13.52 11.27 -7.19
CA TYR A 320 -13.88 11.96 -5.94
C TYR A 320 -15.03 12.93 -6.15
N ASP A 321 -15.04 13.62 -7.27
CA ASP A 321 -16.13 14.52 -7.67
C ASP A 321 -17.43 13.76 -7.95
N HIS A 322 -17.35 12.68 -8.73
CA HIS A 322 -18.50 11.82 -9.03
C HIS A 322 -19.20 11.27 -7.77
N ILE A 323 -18.45 11.01 -6.71
CA ILE A 323 -19.01 10.53 -5.42
C ILE A 323 -19.32 11.67 -4.44
N GLY A 324 -19.20 12.93 -4.87
CA GLY A 324 -19.63 14.10 -4.12
C GLY A 324 -18.69 14.60 -3.04
N LEU A 325 -17.39 14.26 -3.12
CA LEU A 325 -16.38 14.71 -2.13
C LEU A 325 -15.76 16.07 -2.48
N VAL A 326 -15.87 16.51 -3.74
CA VAL A 326 -15.25 17.75 -4.21
C VAL A 326 -16.21 18.91 -4.04
N LYS A 327 -15.74 19.96 -3.35
CA LYS A 327 -16.36 21.27 -3.30
C LYS A 327 -15.74 22.15 -4.36
N GLU A 328 -16.54 23.02 -5.02
CA GLU A 328 -16.09 23.86 -6.12
C GLU A 328 -16.47 25.33 -5.87
N GLY A 329 -15.57 26.23 -6.25
CA GLY A 329 -15.83 27.66 -6.33
C GLY A 329 -15.25 28.25 -7.60
N SER A 330 -15.99 29.10 -8.30
CA SER A 330 -15.52 29.79 -9.50
C SER A 330 -14.32 30.70 -9.20
N THR A 331 -14.28 31.24 -8.00
CA THR A 331 -13.19 32.05 -7.43
C THR A 331 -12.74 31.48 -6.10
N LEU A 332 -11.60 31.92 -5.58
CA LEU A 332 -11.16 31.55 -4.23
C LEU A 332 -12.16 32.03 -3.15
N ALA A 333 -12.80 33.19 -3.35
CA ALA A 333 -13.82 33.69 -2.42
C ALA A 333 -15.08 32.82 -2.43
N ASP A 334 -15.50 32.31 -3.60
CA ASP A 334 -16.63 31.37 -3.70
C ASP A 334 -16.28 30.04 -3.02
N LEU A 335 -15.07 29.53 -3.25
CA LEU A 335 -14.62 28.31 -2.61
C LEU A 335 -14.55 28.46 -1.08
N ALA A 336 -13.97 29.58 -0.60
CA ALA A 336 -13.87 29.87 0.83
C ALA A 336 -15.25 29.87 1.52
N LYS A 337 -16.26 30.44 0.85
CA LYS A 337 -17.64 30.44 1.33
C LYS A 337 -18.24 29.02 1.34
N GLU A 338 -17.96 28.21 0.32
CA GLU A 338 -18.46 26.82 0.21
C GLU A 338 -17.90 25.91 1.31
N ILE A 339 -16.65 26.14 1.75
CA ILE A 339 -15.98 25.33 2.78
C ILE A 339 -15.93 26.02 4.16
N ASP A 340 -16.63 27.14 4.33
CA ASP A 340 -16.69 27.92 5.59
C ASP A 340 -15.30 28.27 6.18
N VAL A 341 -14.41 28.82 5.33
CA VAL A 341 -13.11 29.36 5.74
C VAL A 341 -13.04 30.85 5.43
N ASP A 342 -12.09 31.55 6.06
CA ASP A 342 -11.88 32.97 5.84
C ASP A 342 -11.37 33.25 4.41
N PRO A 343 -12.11 34.02 3.58
CA PRO A 343 -11.74 34.24 2.18
C PRO A 343 -10.48 35.08 1.98
N GLU A 344 -10.18 36.03 2.87
CA GLU A 344 -8.99 36.87 2.78
C GLU A 344 -7.75 36.05 3.12
N ASN A 345 -7.82 35.22 4.15
CA ASN A 345 -6.75 34.29 4.50
C ASN A 345 -6.50 33.23 3.39
N LEU A 346 -7.56 32.65 2.82
CA LEU A 346 -7.41 31.67 1.76
C LEU A 346 -6.74 32.29 0.52
N ALA A 347 -7.18 33.50 0.13
CA ALA A 347 -6.57 34.23 -1.00
C ALA A 347 -5.09 34.54 -0.74
N ALA A 348 -4.76 35.06 0.45
CA ALA A 348 -3.37 35.31 0.84
C ALA A 348 -2.51 34.04 0.86
N THR A 349 -3.07 32.94 1.37
CA THR A 349 -2.39 31.62 1.41
C THR A 349 -2.05 31.13 0.01
N VAL A 350 -2.99 31.22 -0.94
CA VAL A 350 -2.77 30.81 -2.33
C VAL A 350 -1.77 31.72 -3.02
N ASP A 351 -1.82 33.04 -2.79
CA ASP A 351 -0.84 33.99 -3.32
C ASP A 351 0.59 33.71 -2.82
N GLU A 352 0.75 33.42 -1.54
CA GLU A 352 2.05 33.03 -0.97
C GLU A 352 2.55 31.68 -1.53
N TRP A 353 1.65 30.70 -1.70
CA TRP A 353 1.99 29.45 -2.37
C TRP A 353 2.46 29.67 -3.81
N ASN A 354 1.75 30.47 -4.59
CA ASN A 354 2.12 30.78 -5.97
C ASN A 354 3.49 31.47 -6.06
N LYS A 355 3.79 32.41 -5.16
CA LYS A 355 5.13 33.00 -5.04
C LYS A 355 6.21 31.97 -4.66
N ALA A 356 5.86 30.98 -3.82
CA ALA A 356 6.79 29.91 -3.47
C ALA A 356 7.10 29.04 -4.67
N VAL A 357 6.10 28.71 -5.50
CA VAL A 357 6.25 27.95 -6.75
C VAL A 357 7.11 28.73 -7.76
N GLU A 358 6.80 30.02 -8.03
CA GLU A 358 7.54 30.87 -8.94
C GLU A 358 9.03 30.98 -8.56
N ASN A 359 9.31 31.11 -7.26
CA ASN A 359 10.67 31.26 -6.74
C ASN A 359 11.35 29.90 -6.44
N HIS A 360 10.70 28.78 -6.69
CA HIS A 360 11.15 27.42 -6.33
C HIS A 360 11.59 27.32 -4.84
N LYS A 361 10.92 28.05 -3.96
CA LYS A 361 11.28 28.14 -2.55
C LYS A 361 10.09 28.41 -1.64
N ASP A 362 9.65 27.40 -0.93
CA ASP A 362 8.69 27.53 0.17
C ASP A 362 9.42 27.97 1.46
N LYS A 363 9.30 29.24 1.83
CA LYS A 363 9.96 29.80 3.02
C LYS A 363 9.26 29.43 4.32
N GLU A 364 7.96 29.12 4.26
CA GLU A 364 7.14 28.92 5.45
C GLU A 364 7.28 27.48 5.98
N PHE A 365 7.15 26.48 5.11
CA PHE A 365 7.16 25.07 5.52
C PHE A 365 8.28 24.24 4.87
N GLY A 366 9.08 24.85 3.99
CA GLY A 366 10.25 24.21 3.38
C GLY A 366 9.91 23.09 2.42
N ARG A 367 8.75 23.17 1.73
CA ARG A 367 8.42 22.24 0.67
C ARG A 367 9.35 22.45 -0.53
N THR A 368 9.92 21.37 -1.07
CA THR A 368 10.92 21.39 -2.15
C THR A 368 10.52 20.60 -3.38
N THR A 369 9.42 19.86 -3.31
CA THR A 369 8.93 18.97 -4.39
C THR A 369 7.44 19.17 -4.61
N GLY A 370 6.94 18.76 -5.79
CA GLY A 370 5.53 18.98 -6.15
C GLY A 370 5.17 20.47 -6.17
N MET A 371 6.10 21.32 -6.63
CA MET A 371 5.97 22.77 -6.78
C MET A 371 6.07 23.16 -8.27
N ASP A 372 5.52 22.30 -9.13
CA ASP A 372 5.59 22.50 -10.58
C ASP A 372 4.44 23.39 -11.10
N ARG A 373 3.44 23.70 -10.25
CA ARG A 373 2.23 24.44 -10.63
C ARG A 373 1.78 25.41 -9.57
N GLU A 374 1.43 26.58 -10.02
CA GLU A 374 0.69 27.57 -9.26
C GLU A 374 -0.78 27.18 -9.19
N LEU A 375 -1.50 27.68 -8.17
CA LEU A 375 -2.95 27.62 -8.03
C LEU A 375 -3.56 28.93 -8.53
N ASN A 376 -3.59 29.13 -9.85
CA ASN A 376 -4.02 30.39 -10.47
C ASN A 376 -5.07 30.21 -11.57
N ARG A 377 -5.60 28.98 -11.76
CA ARG A 377 -6.57 28.64 -12.82
C ARG A 377 -7.89 28.16 -12.22
N GLY A 378 -8.82 29.07 -12.05
CA GLY A 378 -10.19 28.67 -11.66
C GLY A 378 -10.84 27.71 -12.66
N PRO A 379 -11.88 26.97 -12.27
CA PRO A 379 -12.40 26.92 -10.91
C PRO A 379 -11.43 26.29 -9.89
N TYR A 380 -11.69 26.61 -8.63
CA TYR A 380 -10.92 26.10 -7.48
C TYR A 380 -11.74 25.03 -6.75
N TYR A 381 -11.03 24.09 -6.14
CA TYR A 381 -11.65 22.92 -5.53
C TYR A 381 -11.10 22.67 -4.14
N ALA A 382 -11.91 22.02 -3.30
CA ALA A 382 -11.49 21.54 -2.01
C ALA A 382 -12.09 20.16 -1.70
N ILE A 383 -11.34 19.36 -0.93
CA ILE A 383 -11.83 18.12 -0.33
C ILE A 383 -11.61 18.20 1.18
N HIS A 384 -12.65 17.94 1.97
CA HIS A 384 -12.53 17.79 3.41
C HIS A 384 -11.84 16.49 3.75
N ILE A 385 -10.84 16.52 4.62
CA ILE A 385 -9.99 15.35 4.90
C ILE A 385 -9.70 15.20 6.39
N HIS A 386 -9.56 13.93 6.79
CA HIS A 386 -9.15 13.54 8.12
C HIS A 386 -8.04 12.49 8.06
N PRO A 387 -7.21 12.37 9.13
CA PRO A 387 -6.34 11.23 9.28
C PRO A 387 -7.11 9.93 9.51
N ALA A 388 -6.69 8.84 8.86
CA ALA A 388 -7.30 7.51 9.03
C ALA A 388 -6.24 6.40 9.07
N ILE A 389 -6.50 5.32 9.79
CA ILE A 389 -5.63 4.13 9.78
C ILE A 389 -5.56 3.59 8.35
N HIS A 390 -4.34 3.35 7.88
CA HIS A 390 -4.12 3.00 6.48
C HIS A 390 -3.26 1.76 6.27
N TYR A 391 -2.17 1.59 7.01
CA TYR A 391 -1.21 0.51 6.81
C TYR A 391 -0.62 0.04 8.13
N THR A 392 -0.33 -1.25 8.25
CA THR A 392 0.34 -1.80 9.42
C THR A 392 1.76 -2.23 9.03
N MET A 393 2.79 -1.54 9.59
CA MET A 393 4.19 -1.84 9.31
C MET A 393 4.70 -3.01 10.14
N GLY A 394 4.04 -3.31 11.26
CA GLY A 394 4.32 -4.48 12.07
C GLY A 394 3.64 -5.74 11.55
N GLY A 395 4.22 -6.89 11.84
CA GLY A 395 3.72 -8.18 11.41
C GLY A 395 4.63 -9.33 11.76
N ILE A 396 4.57 -10.39 10.97
CA ILE A 396 5.38 -11.60 11.12
C ILE A 396 6.84 -11.27 10.80
N HIS A 397 7.77 -11.72 11.65
CA HIS A 397 9.20 -11.58 11.38
C HIS A 397 9.63 -12.58 10.30
N ILE A 398 10.23 -12.07 9.24
CA ILE A 398 10.74 -12.84 8.11
C ILE A 398 12.18 -12.45 7.77
N ASN A 399 12.91 -13.34 7.11
CA ASN A 399 14.19 -13.01 6.49
C ASN A 399 14.02 -12.55 5.03
N THR A 400 15.13 -12.20 4.36
CA THR A 400 15.13 -11.75 2.95
C THR A 400 14.68 -12.84 1.95
N GLU A 401 14.64 -14.11 2.37
CA GLU A 401 14.08 -15.23 1.61
C GLU A 401 12.58 -15.43 1.89
N THR A 402 11.94 -14.49 2.60
CA THR A 402 10.52 -14.53 3.02
C THR A 402 10.14 -15.70 3.93
N GLN A 403 11.14 -16.41 4.49
CA GLN A 403 10.92 -17.48 5.46
C GLN A 403 10.52 -16.89 6.81
N VAL A 404 9.51 -17.46 7.43
CA VAL A 404 9.04 -17.06 8.75
C VAL A 404 10.02 -17.54 9.82
N LEU A 405 10.33 -16.66 10.76
CA LEU A 405 11.22 -16.94 11.90
C LEU A 405 10.40 -17.19 13.18
N ASP A 406 10.85 -18.12 13.99
CA ASP A 406 10.33 -18.34 15.35
C ASP A 406 10.93 -17.33 16.36
N THR A 407 10.54 -17.44 17.63
CA THR A 407 11.01 -16.56 18.70
C THR A 407 12.50 -16.72 19.02
N ASP A 408 13.12 -17.80 18.61
CA ASP A 408 14.55 -18.07 18.79
C ASP A 408 15.37 -17.65 17.54
N GLY A 409 14.69 -17.13 16.50
CA GLY A 409 15.30 -16.71 15.24
C GLY A 409 15.54 -17.83 14.24
N ASN A 410 15.02 -19.04 14.48
CA ASN A 410 15.13 -20.14 13.55
C ASN A 410 14.00 -20.09 12.49
N VAL A 411 14.27 -20.65 11.32
CA VAL A 411 13.28 -20.74 10.25
C VAL A 411 12.23 -21.80 10.56
N ILE A 412 10.95 -21.43 10.53
CA ILE A 412 9.83 -22.36 10.51
C ILE A 412 9.71 -22.92 9.09
N LYS A 413 10.24 -24.11 8.87
CA LYS A 413 10.32 -24.74 7.55
C LYS A 413 8.94 -24.95 6.93
N GLY A 414 8.84 -24.71 5.63
CA GLY A 414 7.59 -24.82 4.87
C GLY A 414 6.65 -23.63 5.02
N LEU A 415 6.98 -22.64 5.89
CA LEU A 415 6.17 -21.43 6.07
C LEU A 415 6.88 -20.18 5.58
N TYR A 416 6.17 -19.40 4.78
CA TYR A 416 6.59 -18.14 4.19
C TYR A 416 5.56 -17.05 4.52
N ALA A 417 6.01 -15.79 4.57
CA ALA A 417 5.12 -14.64 4.66
C ALA A 417 5.69 -13.48 3.85
N ALA A 418 4.84 -12.69 3.22
CA ALA A 418 5.26 -11.53 2.42
C ALA A 418 4.14 -10.49 2.29
N GLY A 419 4.52 -9.23 2.06
CA GLY A 419 3.62 -8.09 1.99
C GLY A 419 3.22 -7.62 3.38
N GLU A 420 2.13 -6.88 3.49
CA GLU A 420 1.70 -6.19 4.73
C GLU A 420 1.50 -7.11 5.95
N VAL A 421 1.45 -8.43 5.77
CA VAL A 421 1.40 -9.40 6.88
C VAL A 421 2.75 -9.52 7.60
N SER A 422 3.84 -9.12 6.96
CA SER A 422 5.20 -9.15 7.50
C SER A 422 5.63 -7.81 8.08
N GLY A 423 6.52 -7.83 9.07
CA GLY A 423 7.10 -6.64 9.68
C GLY A 423 8.54 -6.38 9.24
N GLY A 424 9.08 -5.21 9.61
CA GLY A 424 10.50 -4.87 9.48
C GLY A 424 10.84 -3.96 8.32
N LEU A 425 10.24 -4.13 7.14
CA LEU A 425 10.65 -3.41 5.94
C LEU A 425 10.55 -1.87 6.06
N HIS A 426 9.49 -1.37 6.66
CA HIS A 426 9.13 0.06 6.58
C HIS A 426 9.52 0.90 7.80
N GLY A 427 10.06 0.29 8.87
CA GLY A 427 10.28 1.02 10.11
C GLY A 427 8.96 1.56 10.69
N ASN A 428 9.00 2.77 11.27
CA ASN A 428 7.82 3.35 11.93
C ASN A 428 6.96 4.26 11.04
N ASN A 429 7.29 4.36 9.74
CA ASN A 429 6.49 5.10 8.76
C ASN A 429 6.81 4.61 7.34
N ARG A 430 5.78 4.20 6.61
CA ARG A 430 5.92 3.74 5.23
C ARG A 430 5.77 4.90 4.24
N ILE A 431 6.71 5.01 3.32
CA ILE A 431 6.64 5.94 2.18
C ILE A 431 5.55 5.50 1.19
N GLY A 432 4.79 6.46 0.64
CA GLY A 432 3.80 6.20 -0.41
C GLY A 432 4.41 5.45 -1.60
N GLY A 433 3.67 4.49 -2.17
CA GLY A 433 4.17 3.65 -3.28
C GLY A 433 5.00 2.42 -2.85
N ASN A 434 5.64 2.43 -1.67
CA ASN A 434 6.47 1.32 -1.22
C ASN A 434 5.66 0.04 -0.92
N SER A 435 4.41 0.15 -0.46
CA SER A 435 3.59 -1.05 -0.21
C SER A 435 3.23 -1.81 -1.49
N VAL A 436 2.99 -1.10 -2.60
CA VAL A 436 2.74 -1.74 -3.89
C VAL A 436 4.02 -2.41 -4.39
N ALA A 437 5.16 -1.74 -4.28
CA ALA A 437 6.46 -2.32 -4.61
C ALA A 437 6.77 -3.57 -3.79
N GLU A 438 6.53 -3.53 -2.47
CA GLU A 438 6.66 -4.67 -1.57
C GLU A 438 5.87 -5.88 -2.04
N THR A 439 4.59 -5.70 -2.42
CA THR A 439 3.74 -6.83 -2.85
C THR A 439 4.33 -7.55 -4.07
N VAL A 440 4.97 -6.82 -4.98
CA VAL A 440 5.56 -7.41 -6.19
C VAL A 440 6.94 -7.99 -5.89
N ILE A 441 7.81 -7.26 -5.21
CA ILE A 441 9.19 -7.66 -4.94
C ILE A 441 9.22 -8.92 -4.05
N PHE A 442 8.57 -8.85 -2.88
CA PHE A 442 8.56 -9.98 -1.95
C PHE A 442 7.57 -11.08 -2.34
N GLY A 443 6.51 -10.76 -3.09
CA GLY A 443 5.65 -11.77 -3.70
C GLY A 443 6.43 -12.66 -4.68
N ARG A 444 7.25 -12.06 -5.54
CA ARG A 444 8.15 -12.81 -6.43
C ARG A 444 9.17 -13.63 -5.64
N GLN A 445 9.80 -13.02 -4.64
CA GLN A 445 10.79 -13.72 -3.80
C GLN A 445 10.17 -14.94 -3.13
N ALA A 446 8.96 -14.81 -2.55
CA ALA A 446 8.25 -15.92 -1.94
C ALA A 446 7.97 -17.04 -2.96
N GLY A 447 7.52 -16.68 -4.17
CA GLY A 447 7.31 -17.66 -5.25
C GLY A 447 8.58 -18.43 -5.63
N ILE A 448 9.73 -17.73 -5.68
CA ILE A 448 11.04 -18.34 -5.97
C ILE A 448 11.45 -19.29 -4.84
N GLN A 449 11.36 -18.85 -3.58
CA GLN A 449 11.82 -19.64 -2.44
C GLN A 449 10.92 -20.85 -2.18
N MET A 450 9.60 -20.73 -2.35
CA MET A 450 8.69 -21.88 -2.32
C MET A 450 9.02 -22.92 -3.40
N ALA A 451 9.38 -22.47 -4.61
CA ALA A 451 9.75 -23.37 -5.69
C ALA A 451 11.06 -24.08 -5.41
N LYS A 452 12.06 -23.39 -4.85
CA LYS A 452 13.32 -23.99 -4.41
C LYS A 452 13.06 -25.06 -3.35
N TYR A 453 12.34 -24.71 -2.28
CA TYR A 453 12.01 -25.62 -1.18
C TYR A 453 11.24 -26.85 -1.64
N ALA A 454 10.24 -26.69 -2.50
CA ALA A 454 9.42 -27.78 -3.01
C ALA A 454 10.20 -28.78 -3.89
N ARG A 455 11.28 -28.34 -4.54
CA ARG A 455 12.18 -29.20 -5.32
C ARG A 455 13.13 -30.01 -4.43
N GLU A 456 13.62 -29.40 -3.35
CA GLU A 456 14.51 -30.03 -2.38
C GLU A 456 13.79 -31.11 -1.52
N HIS A 457 12.46 -31.01 -1.41
CA HIS A 457 11.61 -31.90 -0.60
C HIS A 457 10.63 -32.69 -1.47
N LYS A 458 11.12 -33.27 -2.56
CA LYS A 458 10.31 -34.10 -3.48
C LYS A 458 9.78 -35.36 -2.84
#